data_2516f613a5f8b5e47be9edaa2ed762e6
#
_entry.id   2516f613a5f8b5e47be9edaa2ed762e6
#
_cell.length_a   1.000
_cell.length_b   1.000
_cell.length_c   1.000
_cell.angle_alpha   90.00
_cell.angle_beta   90.00
_cell.angle_gamma   90.00
#
_symmetry.space_group_name_H-M   'P 1'
#
loop_
_entity.id
_entity.type
_entity.pdbx_description
1 polymer ?
#
loop_
_entity_poly.entity_id
_entity_poly.type
_entity_poly.pdbx_seq_one_letter_code
_entity_poly.pdbx_strand_id
1 'polypeptide(L)'
;MAPPDVLILGGRPEGWHGAKLREALARAGLTSARADFQDLGFALDGGRSPFAGLGGLPRAALVRAIPAGTFEQVTLRLGILHGLQALGVPVVNAPLAIERCVDKAMTSFLLTLARLPTPPTWAVQSVAAARERCAAEAEAGHRIVLKPLFGAQGRGLRLLVGPDDLPDEGELGGVFYLQRFVPGAEDGWSDFRVFVVDGRAVAAMRRRGETWVTNIGRGGRAEPVAATGGLARLAVAAAAAVGADHAGVDLIEDRDGVLQVLEVNSMPAWQGLQTVTSEDIAACLARLLAERLAAA
;
A
#
# COMPACT_ATOMS: atom_id res chain seq x y z
N MET A 1 -28.46 11.63 -14.41
CA MET A 1 -27.65 10.57 -15.02
C MET A 1 -27.69 9.36 -14.11
N ALA A 2 -27.70 8.15 -14.67
CA ALA A 2 -27.56 6.95 -13.85
C ALA A 2 -26.18 6.94 -13.14
N PRO A 3 -26.09 6.40 -11.91
CA PRO A 3 -24.82 6.27 -11.23
C PRO A 3 -23.87 5.34 -12.02
N PRO A 4 -22.56 5.53 -11.93
CA PRO A 4 -21.59 4.67 -12.62
C PRO A 4 -21.56 3.27 -12.00
N ASP A 5 -21.14 2.28 -12.80
CA ASP A 5 -20.88 0.94 -12.26
C ASP A 5 -19.73 1.00 -11.26
N VAL A 6 -18.65 1.70 -11.60
CA VAL A 6 -17.47 1.84 -10.73
C VAL A 6 -17.13 3.29 -10.46
N LEU A 7 -17.05 3.66 -9.20
CA LEU A 7 -16.52 4.94 -8.76
C LEU A 7 -15.02 4.80 -8.40
N ILE A 8 -14.16 5.50 -9.13
CA ILE A 8 -12.72 5.57 -8.83
C ILE A 8 -12.48 6.72 -7.86
N LEU A 9 -12.07 6.39 -6.62
CA LEU A 9 -11.88 7.35 -5.54
C LEU A 9 -10.42 7.79 -5.43
N GLY A 10 -10.20 9.10 -5.48
CA GLY A 10 -8.88 9.72 -5.37
C GLY A 10 -7.99 9.52 -6.60
N GLY A 11 -6.70 9.80 -6.43
CA GLY A 11 -5.74 9.83 -7.52
C GLY A 11 -5.76 11.15 -8.29
N ARG A 12 -4.79 11.36 -9.18
CA ARG A 12 -4.72 12.57 -10.01
C ARG A 12 -5.77 12.51 -11.12
N PRO A 13 -6.48 13.63 -11.42
CA PRO A 13 -7.54 13.67 -12.44
C PRO A 13 -7.09 13.10 -13.78
N GLU A 14 -5.94 13.51 -14.26
CA GLU A 14 -5.34 13.11 -15.55
C GLU A 14 -4.16 12.14 -15.37
N GLY A 15 -4.15 11.40 -14.25
CA GLY A 15 -3.07 10.49 -13.94
C GLY A 15 -3.10 9.22 -14.81
N TRP A 16 -1.92 8.75 -15.20
CA TRP A 16 -1.73 7.53 -16.00
C TRP A 16 -2.54 6.32 -15.48
N HIS A 17 -2.52 6.08 -14.16
CA HIS A 17 -3.26 4.97 -13.54
C HIS A 17 -4.77 5.10 -13.72
N GLY A 18 -5.32 6.31 -13.54
CA GLY A 18 -6.74 6.59 -13.73
C GLY A 18 -7.17 6.38 -15.19
N ALA A 19 -6.36 6.82 -16.14
CA ALA A 19 -6.61 6.60 -17.57
C ALA A 19 -6.64 5.10 -17.91
N LYS A 20 -5.62 4.33 -17.46
CA LYS A 20 -5.55 2.89 -17.69
C LYS A 20 -6.70 2.11 -17.05
N LEU A 21 -7.13 2.51 -15.85
CA LEU A 21 -8.30 1.91 -15.21
C LEU A 21 -9.58 2.17 -16.00
N ARG A 22 -9.83 3.42 -16.42
CA ARG A 22 -11.02 3.75 -17.22
C ARG A 22 -11.05 2.97 -18.54
N GLU A 23 -9.90 2.87 -19.25
CA GLU A 23 -9.78 2.08 -20.46
C GLU A 23 -10.10 0.59 -20.21
N ALA A 24 -9.56 0.02 -19.14
CA ALA A 24 -9.77 -1.39 -18.80
C ALA A 24 -11.22 -1.68 -18.37
N LEU A 25 -11.83 -0.80 -17.58
CA LEU A 25 -13.24 -0.91 -17.18
C LEU A 25 -14.17 -0.80 -18.39
N ALA A 26 -13.91 0.14 -19.31
CA ALA A 26 -14.69 0.26 -20.54
C ALA A 26 -14.58 -0.99 -21.42
N ARG A 27 -13.38 -1.61 -21.55
CA ARG A 27 -13.21 -2.90 -22.25
C ARG A 27 -13.97 -4.03 -21.57
N ALA A 28 -14.15 -3.97 -20.25
CA ALA A 28 -14.95 -4.92 -19.47
C ALA A 28 -16.47 -4.62 -19.51
N GLY A 29 -16.91 -3.62 -20.27
CA GLY A 29 -18.31 -3.21 -20.36
C GLY A 29 -18.83 -2.43 -19.15
N LEU A 30 -17.95 -1.91 -18.31
CA LEU A 30 -18.29 -1.19 -17.09
C LEU A 30 -18.15 0.32 -17.29
N THR A 31 -19.18 1.08 -16.89
CA THR A 31 -19.12 2.52 -16.81
C THR A 31 -18.33 2.94 -15.58
N SER A 32 -17.56 4.02 -15.68
CA SER A 32 -16.80 4.53 -14.53
C SER A 32 -16.83 6.04 -14.44
N ALA A 33 -16.80 6.53 -13.22
CA ALA A 33 -16.61 7.95 -12.90
C ALA A 33 -15.50 8.09 -11.85
N ARG A 34 -14.97 9.29 -11.72
CA ARG A 34 -13.98 9.64 -10.72
C ARG A 34 -14.55 10.64 -9.73
N ALA A 35 -14.20 10.52 -8.44
CA ALA A 35 -14.45 11.54 -7.45
C ALA A 35 -13.20 11.77 -6.58
N ASP A 36 -13.04 13.02 -6.15
CA ASP A 36 -12.04 13.37 -5.15
C ASP A 36 -12.64 13.32 -3.75
N PHE A 37 -11.88 12.86 -2.78
CA PHE A 37 -12.34 12.82 -1.38
C PHE A 37 -12.67 14.22 -0.81
N GLN A 38 -12.02 15.28 -1.30
CA GLN A 38 -12.30 16.65 -0.84
C GLN A 38 -13.71 17.13 -1.23
N ASP A 39 -14.31 16.53 -2.28
CA ASP A 39 -15.64 16.88 -2.77
C ASP A 39 -16.73 15.99 -2.13
N LEU A 40 -16.33 15.03 -1.30
CA LEU A 40 -17.22 14.05 -0.66
C LEU A 40 -17.36 14.34 0.84
N GLY A 41 -18.53 14.03 1.36
CA GLY A 41 -18.84 14.13 2.78
C GLY A 41 -20.10 13.34 3.13
N PHE A 42 -20.55 13.47 4.37
CA PHE A 42 -21.85 12.99 4.79
C PHE A 42 -22.89 14.11 4.72
N ALA A 43 -24.11 13.77 4.28
CA ALA A 43 -25.31 14.63 4.29
C ALA A 43 -26.42 13.86 5.03
N LEU A 44 -26.50 14.05 6.34
CA LEU A 44 -27.37 13.29 7.24
C LEU A 44 -28.63 14.11 7.59
N ASP A 45 -29.21 14.76 6.58
CA ASP A 45 -30.35 15.68 6.67
C ASP A 45 -31.69 15.04 6.27
N GLY A 46 -31.72 13.72 6.08
CA GLY A 46 -32.91 12.98 5.61
C GLY A 46 -33.10 13.01 4.09
N GLY A 47 -32.13 13.53 3.33
CA GLY A 47 -32.12 13.52 1.88
C GLY A 47 -32.04 12.10 1.27
N ARG A 48 -32.04 12.05 -0.08
CA ARG A 48 -32.01 10.78 -0.83
C ARG A 48 -30.68 10.00 -0.72
N SER A 49 -29.59 10.66 -0.41
CA SER A 49 -28.26 10.09 -0.28
C SER A 49 -27.64 10.53 1.04
N PRO A 50 -27.06 9.63 1.83
CA PRO A 50 -26.34 10.02 3.04
C PRO A 50 -24.95 10.62 2.72
N PHE A 51 -24.58 10.77 1.43
CA PHE A 51 -23.32 11.35 1.00
C PHE A 51 -23.54 12.66 0.27
N ALA A 52 -22.82 13.70 0.69
CA ALA A 52 -22.62 14.91 -0.10
C ALA A 52 -21.63 14.61 -1.24
N GLY A 53 -21.82 15.26 -2.39
CA GLY A 53 -20.94 15.15 -3.55
C GLY A 53 -21.12 13.88 -4.41
N LEU A 54 -21.97 12.93 -3.99
CA LEU A 54 -22.37 11.77 -4.80
C LEU A 54 -23.77 11.99 -5.37
N GLY A 55 -23.90 11.98 -6.70
CA GLY A 55 -25.19 12.07 -7.39
C GLY A 55 -26.06 10.80 -7.28
N GLY A 56 -25.54 9.74 -6.67
CA GLY A 56 -26.16 8.44 -6.42
C GLY A 56 -25.11 7.42 -6.00
N LEU A 57 -25.54 6.29 -5.41
CA LEU A 57 -24.63 5.24 -5.00
C LEU A 57 -24.07 4.50 -6.23
N PRO A 58 -22.72 4.37 -6.36
CA PRO A 58 -22.13 3.53 -7.38
C PRO A 58 -22.40 2.05 -7.08
N ARG A 59 -22.30 1.18 -8.09
CA ARG A 59 -22.42 -0.26 -7.86
C ARG A 59 -21.17 -0.86 -7.20
N ALA A 60 -19.98 -0.26 -7.42
CA ALA A 60 -18.74 -0.58 -6.72
C ALA A 60 -17.86 0.67 -6.60
N ALA A 61 -16.90 0.67 -5.67
CA ALA A 61 -15.88 1.71 -5.54
C ALA A 61 -14.49 1.11 -5.57
N LEU A 62 -13.56 1.73 -6.32
CA LEU A 62 -12.14 1.43 -6.33
C LEU A 62 -11.36 2.57 -5.70
N VAL A 63 -10.69 2.31 -4.59
CA VAL A 63 -9.86 3.32 -3.91
C VAL A 63 -8.48 3.36 -4.56
N ARG A 64 -8.20 4.44 -5.27
CA ARG A 64 -6.91 4.60 -5.95
C ARG A 64 -5.88 5.31 -5.08
N ALA A 65 -6.30 6.24 -4.26
CA ALA A 65 -5.46 6.92 -3.28
C ALA A 65 -6.32 7.65 -2.26
N ILE A 66 -5.91 7.64 -1.01
CA ILE A 66 -6.41 8.55 0.03
C ILE A 66 -5.38 9.67 0.16
N PRO A 67 -5.75 10.95 -0.07
CA PRO A 67 -4.83 12.06 0.10
C PRO A 67 -4.36 12.17 1.56
N ALA A 68 -3.14 12.67 1.76
CA ALA A 68 -2.68 13.08 3.08
C ALA A 68 -3.55 14.23 3.62
N GLY A 69 -3.68 14.32 4.93
CA GLY A 69 -4.49 15.35 5.58
C GLY A 69 -4.31 15.32 7.10
N THR A 70 -5.11 16.13 7.80
CA THR A 70 -5.21 16.05 9.26
C THR A 70 -5.86 14.72 9.67
N PHE A 71 -5.79 14.39 10.95
CA PHE A 71 -6.43 13.20 11.50
C PHE A 71 -7.94 13.18 11.18
N GLU A 72 -8.61 14.33 11.34
CA GLU A 72 -10.04 14.50 11.07
C GLU A 72 -10.36 14.25 9.58
N GLN A 73 -9.54 14.79 8.68
CA GLN A 73 -9.73 14.59 7.24
C GLN A 73 -9.54 13.13 6.83
N VAL A 74 -8.52 12.46 7.36
CA VAL A 74 -8.27 11.05 7.05
C VAL A 74 -9.38 10.18 7.63
N THR A 75 -9.80 10.45 8.86
CA THR A 75 -10.92 9.74 9.52
C THR A 75 -12.23 9.90 8.74
N LEU A 76 -12.55 11.12 8.28
CA LEU A 76 -13.75 11.35 7.47
C LEU A 76 -13.70 10.56 6.14
N ARG A 77 -12.56 10.56 5.46
CA ARG A 77 -12.36 9.81 4.18
C ARG A 77 -12.55 8.31 4.37
N LEU A 78 -11.98 7.75 5.44
CA LEU A 78 -12.19 6.34 5.79
C LEU A 78 -13.65 6.09 6.18
N GLY A 79 -14.27 6.98 6.94
CA GLY A 79 -15.70 6.93 7.28
C GLY A 79 -16.59 6.88 6.03
N ILE A 80 -16.30 7.64 4.98
CA ILE A 80 -17.01 7.58 3.70
C ILE A 80 -16.92 6.19 3.08
N LEU A 81 -15.74 5.57 3.09
CA LEU A 81 -15.54 4.21 2.57
C LEU A 81 -16.32 3.18 3.37
N HIS A 82 -16.27 3.26 4.71
CA HIS A 82 -17.07 2.41 5.59
C HIS A 82 -18.58 2.62 5.37
N GLY A 83 -19.01 3.87 5.16
CA GLY A 83 -20.39 4.18 4.85
C GLY A 83 -20.86 3.57 3.52
N LEU A 84 -20.05 3.63 2.47
CA LEU A 84 -20.35 2.93 1.21
C LEU A 84 -20.50 1.43 1.43
N GLN A 85 -19.58 0.81 2.16
CA GLN A 85 -19.61 -0.61 2.48
C GLN A 85 -20.84 -0.99 3.32
N ALA A 86 -21.21 -0.17 4.31
CA ALA A 86 -22.40 -0.38 5.13
C ALA A 86 -23.70 -0.33 4.32
N LEU A 87 -23.70 0.37 3.19
CA LEU A 87 -24.82 0.41 2.24
C LEU A 87 -24.76 -0.68 1.17
N GLY A 88 -23.88 -1.67 1.32
CA GLY A 88 -23.75 -2.80 0.41
C GLY A 88 -22.94 -2.51 -0.86
N VAL A 89 -22.28 -1.34 -0.97
CA VAL A 89 -21.38 -1.06 -2.09
C VAL A 89 -20.04 -1.77 -1.89
N PRO A 90 -19.62 -2.69 -2.76
CA PRO A 90 -18.29 -3.28 -2.72
C PRO A 90 -17.22 -2.18 -2.85
N VAL A 91 -16.33 -2.09 -1.87
CA VAL A 91 -15.20 -1.15 -1.84
C VAL A 91 -13.89 -1.93 -1.98
N VAL A 92 -13.14 -1.68 -3.03
CA VAL A 92 -11.88 -2.37 -3.37
C VAL A 92 -10.71 -1.38 -3.27
N ASN A 93 -9.75 -1.54 -2.39
CA ASN A 93 -9.75 -2.47 -1.24
C ASN A 93 -10.77 -2.06 -0.19
N ALA A 94 -11.21 -3.04 0.60
CA ALA A 94 -12.04 -2.75 1.77
C ALA A 94 -11.36 -1.73 2.70
N PRO A 95 -12.11 -0.80 3.33
CA PRO A 95 -11.53 0.25 4.17
C PRO A 95 -10.65 -0.30 5.29
N LEU A 96 -11.02 -1.39 5.93
CA LEU A 96 -10.20 -2.05 6.95
C LEU A 96 -8.83 -2.54 6.41
N ALA A 97 -8.77 -3.04 5.19
CA ALA A 97 -7.51 -3.43 4.56
C ALA A 97 -6.63 -2.21 4.26
N ILE A 98 -7.24 -1.10 3.86
CA ILE A 98 -6.54 0.16 3.64
C ILE A 98 -5.94 0.67 4.96
N GLU A 99 -6.72 0.71 6.04
CA GLU A 99 -6.26 1.12 7.38
C GLU A 99 -5.06 0.30 7.84
N ARG A 100 -5.14 -1.04 7.72
CA ARG A 100 -4.05 -1.96 8.06
C ARG A 100 -2.77 -1.72 7.26
N CYS A 101 -2.90 -1.38 5.97
CA CYS A 101 -1.75 -1.16 5.10
C CYS A 101 -1.14 0.25 5.26
N VAL A 102 -1.95 1.27 5.59
CA VAL A 102 -1.46 2.63 5.84
C VAL A 102 -0.66 2.68 7.13
N ASP A 103 -1.08 1.95 8.15
CA ASP A 103 -0.35 1.78 9.40
C ASP A 103 0.71 0.67 9.27
N LYS A 104 1.98 1.08 9.11
CA LYS A 104 3.11 0.13 9.00
C LYS A 104 3.27 -0.76 10.23
N ALA A 105 2.93 -0.26 11.43
CA ALA A 105 3.03 -1.05 12.64
C ALA A 105 1.99 -2.16 12.66
N MET A 106 0.74 -1.85 12.29
CA MET A 106 -0.33 -2.84 12.14
C MET A 106 0.00 -3.85 11.04
N THR A 107 0.50 -3.40 9.88
CA THR A 107 0.96 -4.32 8.82
C THR A 107 1.99 -5.31 9.38
N SER A 108 3.05 -4.82 10.04
CA SER A 108 4.10 -5.68 10.59
C SER A 108 3.58 -6.63 11.66
N PHE A 109 2.66 -6.18 12.51
CA PHE A 109 2.00 -7.03 13.50
C PHE A 109 1.23 -8.18 12.83
N LEU A 110 0.43 -7.89 11.79
CA LEU A 110 -0.35 -8.90 11.07
C LEU A 110 0.53 -9.90 10.31
N LEU A 111 1.62 -9.42 9.70
CA LEU A 111 2.61 -10.31 9.07
C LEU A 111 3.25 -11.25 10.09
N THR A 112 3.63 -10.75 11.27
CA THR A 112 4.18 -11.54 12.37
C THR A 112 3.15 -12.55 12.91
N LEU A 113 1.91 -12.13 13.10
CA LEU A 113 0.81 -13.00 13.54
C LEU A 113 0.57 -14.15 12.53
N ALA A 114 0.68 -13.84 11.24
CA ALA A 114 0.61 -14.83 10.16
C ALA A 114 1.90 -15.67 9.98
N ARG A 115 2.91 -15.45 10.83
CA ARG A 115 4.23 -16.12 10.80
C ARG A 115 4.96 -15.97 9.45
N LEU A 116 4.77 -14.84 8.79
CA LEU A 116 5.45 -14.53 7.54
C LEU A 116 6.81 -13.90 7.84
N PRO A 117 7.86 -14.24 7.07
CA PRO A 117 9.17 -13.63 7.22
C PRO A 117 9.08 -12.10 7.02
N THR A 118 9.47 -11.36 8.04
CA THR A 118 9.56 -9.89 8.01
C THR A 118 10.74 -9.46 8.90
N PRO A 119 11.47 -8.40 8.58
CA PRO A 119 12.57 -7.96 9.44
C PRO A 119 12.07 -7.61 10.85
N PRO A 120 12.83 -7.88 11.91
CA PRO A 120 12.50 -7.47 13.25
C PRO A 120 12.11 -5.99 13.29
N THR A 121 10.95 -5.72 13.91
CA THR A 121 10.31 -4.39 13.84
C THR A 121 9.77 -4.00 15.21
N TRP A 122 9.92 -2.72 15.55
CA TRP A 122 9.40 -2.12 16.78
C TRP A 122 8.69 -0.82 16.45
N ALA A 123 7.54 -0.60 17.07
CA ALA A 123 6.82 0.67 17.04
C ALA A 123 6.63 1.13 18.49
N VAL A 124 7.27 2.22 18.86
CA VAL A 124 7.28 2.75 20.23
C VAL A 124 6.96 4.24 20.23
N GLN A 125 6.44 4.75 21.35
CA GLN A 125 6.01 6.15 21.48
C GLN A 125 6.96 7.00 22.30
N SER A 126 7.91 6.41 23.03
CA SER A 126 8.87 7.20 23.81
C SER A 126 10.26 7.18 23.19
N VAL A 127 10.94 8.32 23.25
CA VAL A 127 12.35 8.46 22.83
C VAL A 127 13.24 7.48 23.62
N ALA A 128 12.96 7.30 24.92
CA ALA A 128 13.73 6.39 25.77
C ALA A 128 13.67 4.95 25.25
N ALA A 129 12.47 4.44 24.93
CA ALA A 129 12.29 3.10 24.37
C ALA A 129 12.92 2.97 22.97
N ALA A 130 12.86 4.02 22.15
CA ALA A 130 13.50 4.04 20.85
C ALA A 130 15.04 3.99 20.98
N ARG A 131 15.62 4.79 21.90
CA ARG A 131 17.07 4.79 22.20
C ARG A 131 17.55 3.45 22.71
N GLU A 132 16.83 2.85 23.68
CA GLU A 132 17.13 1.53 24.21
C GLU A 132 17.19 0.48 23.10
N ARG A 133 16.19 0.50 22.18
CA ARG A 133 16.15 -0.43 21.06
C ARG A 133 17.29 -0.21 20.08
N CYS A 134 17.58 1.04 19.72
CA CYS A 134 18.70 1.36 18.83
C CYS A 134 20.04 0.94 19.43
N ALA A 135 20.24 1.14 20.75
CA ALA A 135 21.46 0.71 21.44
C ALA A 135 21.60 -0.82 21.40
N ALA A 136 20.55 -1.58 21.75
CA ALA A 136 20.57 -3.03 21.75
C ALA A 136 20.86 -3.62 20.35
N GLU A 137 20.29 -3.04 19.30
CA GLU A 137 20.56 -3.48 17.93
C GLU A 137 21.97 -3.11 17.47
N ALA A 138 22.48 -1.93 17.85
CA ALA A 138 23.86 -1.52 17.55
C ALA A 138 24.89 -2.43 18.25
N GLU A 139 24.67 -2.78 19.51
CA GLU A 139 25.50 -3.75 20.26
C GLU A 139 25.51 -5.13 19.60
N ALA A 140 24.39 -5.54 19.01
CA ALA A 140 24.28 -6.77 18.23
C ALA A 140 24.86 -6.67 16.81
N GLY A 141 25.45 -5.53 16.42
CA GLY A 141 26.02 -5.30 15.10
C GLY A 141 24.99 -5.02 13.99
N HIS A 142 23.75 -4.69 14.35
CA HIS A 142 22.69 -4.39 13.41
C HIS A 142 22.47 -2.89 13.26
N ARG A 143 22.04 -2.48 12.06
CA ARG A 143 21.53 -1.14 11.78
C ARG A 143 20.01 -1.14 11.75
N ILE A 144 19.41 0.01 11.94
CA ILE A 144 17.96 0.20 11.93
C ILE A 144 17.56 1.16 10.82
N VAL A 145 16.46 0.86 10.15
CA VAL A 145 15.73 1.82 9.31
C VAL A 145 14.60 2.42 10.14
N LEU A 146 14.70 3.71 10.40
CA LEU A 146 13.62 4.51 10.94
C LEU A 146 12.72 4.93 9.78
N LYS A 147 11.42 4.68 9.91
CA LYS A 147 10.41 5.02 8.91
C LYS A 147 9.32 5.88 9.53
N PRO A 148 8.79 6.89 8.83
CA PRO A 148 7.54 7.51 9.25
C PRO A 148 6.43 6.46 9.30
N LEU A 149 5.60 6.48 10.37
CA LEU A 149 4.49 5.52 10.50
C LEU A 149 3.57 5.62 9.28
N PHE A 150 3.20 6.85 8.90
CA PHE A 150 2.47 7.17 7.69
C PHE A 150 3.42 7.78 6.66
N GLY A 151 3.53 7.18 5.50
CA GLY A 151 4.42 7.65 4.44
C GLY A 151 4.50 6.67 3.28
N ALA A 152 4.92 7.16 2.12
CA ALA A 152 5.05 6.36 0.91
C ALA A 152 6.28 6.76 0.10
N GLN A 153 6.67 5.92 -0.85
CA GLN A 153 7.72 6.19 -1.84
C GLN A 153 9.12 6.42 -1.25
N GLY A 154 9.44 5.80 -0.12
CA GLY A 154 10.75 5.92 0.53
C GLY A 154 11.07 7.33 1.06
N ARG A 155 10.05 8.19 1.28
CA ARG A 155 10.25 9.51 1.87
C ARG A 155 10.43 9.40 3.38
N GLY A 156 11.39 10.16 3.92
CA GLY A 156 11.64 10.22 5.36
C GLY A 156 12.28 8.97 5.96
N LEU A 157 12.79 8.05 5.14
CA LEU A 157 13.58 6.92 5.62
C LEU A 157 14.94 7.41 6.10
N ARG A 158 15.36 6.94 7.29
CA ARG A 158 16.70 7.20 7.85
C ARG A 158 17.35 5.89 8.26
N LEU A 159 18.62 5.71 7.92
CA LEU A 159 19.42 4.58 8.39
C LEU A 159 20.16 5.03 9.66
N LEU A 160 19.91 4.33 10.76
CA LEU A 160 20.50 4.58 12.06
C LEU A 160 21.59 3.54 12.33
N VAL A 161 22.74 4.01 12.80
CA VAL A 161 23.88 3.17 13.25
C VAL A 161 23.84 3.00 14.76
N GLY A 162 23.28 3.99 15.47
CA GLY A 162 23.17 3.98 16.92
C GLY A 162 22.06 4.91 17.45
N PRO A 163 21.91 5.00 18.76
CA PRO A 163 20.84 5.79 19.39
C PRO A 163 20.98 7.30 19.18
N ASP A 164 22.17 7.80 18.88
CA ASP A 164 22.40 9.23 18.66
C ASP A 164 21.96 9.71 17.28
N ASP A 165 21.67 8.79 16.35
CA ASP A 165 21.12 9.10 15.04
C ASP A 165 19.59 9.33 15.05
N LEU A 166 18.93 9.11 16.21
CA LEU A 166 17.50 9.33 16.34
C LEU A 166 17.17 10.83 16.20
N PRO A 167 16.16 11.18 15.40
CA PRO A 167 15.71 12.56 15.30
C PRO A 167 14.98 13.02 16.57
N ASP A 168 14.73 14.32 16.67
CA ASP A 168 13.90 14.88 17.72
C ASP A 168 12.47 14.34 17.68
N GLU A 169 11.85 14.21 18.85
CA GLU A 169 10.51 13.62 19.02
C GLU A 169 9.44 14.26 18.15
N GLY A 170 9.50 15.59 17.97
CA GLY A 170 8.53 16.37 17.19
C GLY A 170 8.54 16.07 15.68
N GLU A 171 9.64 15.53 15.14
CA GLU A 171 9.76 15.25 13.70
C GLU A 171 8.91 14.05 13.21
N LEU A 172 8.52 13.16 14.12
CA LEU A 172 7.90 11.86 13.78
C LEU A 172 6.45 11.74 14.24
N GLY A 173 5.85 12.82 14.74
CA GLY A 173 4.49 12.77 15.29
C GLY A 173 4.38 11.87 16.53
N GLY A 174 5.47 11.69 17.28
CA GLY A 174 5.50 10.94 18.54
C GLY A 174 5.54 9.42 18.41
N VAL A 175 5.75 8.86 17.20
CA VAL A 175 5.84 7.41 16.98
C VAL A 175 7.12 7.04 16.24
N PHE A 176 7.93 6.20 16.84
CA PHE A 176 9.16 5.66 16.26
C PHE A 176 8.88 4.25 15.69
N TYR A 177 8.79 4.15 14.38
CA TYR A 177 8.73 2.86 13.68
C TYR A 177 10.14 2.48 13.25
N LEU A 178 10.70 1.48 13.91
CA LEU A 178 12.06 1.00 13.79
C LEU A 178 12.04 -0.40 13.18
N GLN A 179 12.75 -0.60 12.07
CA GLN A 179 12.87 -1.91 11.45
C GLN A 179 14.34 -2.25 11.25
N ARG A 180 14.75 -3.47 11.60
CA ARG A 180 16.12 -3.91 11.35
C ARG A 180 16.44 -3.77 9.87
N PHE A 181 17.57 -3.14 9.57
CA PHE A 181 18.07 -3.03 8.22
C PHE A 181 18.51 -4.41 7.71
N VAL A 182 18.01 -4.78 6.53
CA VAL A 182 18.43 -6.01 5.85
C VAL A 182 19.51 -5.62 4.84
N PRO A 183 20.77 -6.05 5.03
CA PRO A 183 21.81 -5.83 4.04
C PRO A 183 21.47 -6.60 2.77
N GLY A 184 21.51 -5.91 1.63
CA GLY A 184 21.34 -6.55 0.32
C GLY A 184 22.48 -7.51 -0.03
N ALA A 185 22.27 -8.27 -1.11
CA ALA A 185 23.32 -9.10 -1.71
C ALA A 185 24.54 -8.26 -2.14
N GLU A 186 25.70 -8.90 -2.36
CA GLU A 186 26.95 -8.21 -2.69
C GLU A 186 26.91 -7.46 -4.04
N ASP A 187 25.98 -7.79 -4.93
CA ASP A 187 25.84 -7.23 -6.28
C ASP A 187 25.08 -5.88 -6.32
N GLY A 188 24.85 -5.24 -5.18
CA GLY A 188 24.21 -3.92 -5.07
C GLY A 188 22.87 -3.93 -4.35
N TRP A 189 22.17 -2.80 -4.40
CA TRP A 189 20.91 -2.60 -3.70
C TRP A 189 19.73 -3.01 -4.57
N SER A 190 18.94 -3.97 -4.10
CA SER A 190 17.72 -4.37 -4.78
C SER A 190 16.65 -4.86 -3.81
N ASP A 191 15.41 -4.70 -4.23
CA ASP A 191 14.23 -5.32 -3.63
C ASP A 191 13.24 -5.76 -4.72
N PHE A 192 12.15 -6.39 -4.34
CA PHE A 192 11.13 -6.86 -5.26
C PHE A 192 9.81 -6.15 -4.98
N ARG A 193 9.08 -5.80 -6.02
CA ARG A 193 7.68 -5.43 -5.97
C ARG A 193 6.86 -6.51 -6.68
N VAL A 194 5.96 -7.17 -5.93
CA VAL A 194 4.99 -8.11 -6.49
C VAL A 194 3.61 -7.47 -6.45
N PHE A 195 2.90 -7.51 -7.56
CA PHE A 195 1.51 -7.07 -7.63
C PHE A 195 0.58 -8.27 -7.47
N VAL A 196 -0.25 -8.23 -6.44
CA VAL A 196 -1.24 -9.26 -6.11
C VAL A 196 -2.63 -8.74 -6.45
N VAL A 197 -3.45 -9.53 -7.10
CA VAL A 197 -4.87 -9.25 -7.36
C VAL A 197 -5.65 -10.54 -7.10
N ASP A 198 -6.67 -10.47 -6.28
CA ASP A 198 -7.57 -11.57 -5.95
C ASP A 198 -6.82 -12.87 -5.60
N GLY A 199 -5.90 -12.77 -4.65
CA GLY A 199 -5.10 -13.91 -4.17
C GLY A 199 -4.09 -14.48 -5.19
N ARG A 200 -3.79 -13.78 -6.28
CA ARG A 200 -2.81 -14.19 -7.30
C ARG A 200 -1.74 -13.15 -7.53
N ALA A 201 -0.49 -13.56 -7.57
CA ALA A 201 0.62 -12.72 -8.00
C ALA A 201 0.56 -12.58 -9.54
N VAL A 202 0.15 -11.39 -10.02
CA VAL A 202 -0.06 -11.15 -11.46
C VAL A 202 1.17 -10.59 -12.15
N ALA A 203 2.02 -9.86 -11.45
CA ALA A 203 3.25 -9.30 -12.01
C ALA A 203 4.30 -9.11 -10.90
N ALA A 204 5.58 -9.13 -11.27
CA ALA A 204 6.68 -8.83 -10.36
C ALA A 204 7.80 -8.07 -11.08
N MET A 205 8.52 -7.26 -10.33
CA MET A 205 9.76 -6.62 -10.76
C MET A 205 10.79 -6.67 -9.65
N ARG A 206 12.07 -6.69 -10.03
CA ARG A 206 13.17 -6.28 -9.17
C ARG A 206 13.39 -4.79 -9.36
N ARG A 207 13.58 -4.05 -8.26
CA ARG A 207 13.97 -2.64 -8.30
C ARG A 207 15.44 -2.57 -7.91
N ARG A 208 16.30 -2.11 -8.79
CA ARG A 208 17.72 -1.85 -8.51
C ARG A 208 17.95 -0.38 -8.25
N GLY A 209 18.65 -0.06 -7.17
CA GLY A 209 19.02 1.31 -6.80
C GLY A 209 20.52 1.50 -6.70
N GLU A 210 20.95 2.76 -6.81
CA GLU A 210 22.33 3.15 -6.51
C GLU A 210 22.58 3.24 -5.00
N THR A 211 21.50 3.32 -4.23
CA THR A 211 21.49 3.31 -2.77
C THR A 211 20.53 2.25 -2.25
N TRP A 212 20.53 2.04 -0.94
CA TRP A 212 19.61 1.11 -0.27
C TRP A 212 18.11 1.50 -0.41
N VAL A 213 17.80 2.70 -0.90
CA VAL A 213 16.43 3.12 -1.23
C VAL A 213 16.20 2.88 -2.72
N THR A 214 15.49 1.82 -3.05
CA THR A 214 15.34 1.28 -4.42
C THR A 214 14.08 1.73 -5.15
N ASN A 215 13.27 2.59 -4.53
CA ASN A 215 12.00 3.07 -5.10
C ASN A 215 12.20 3.71 -6.48
N ILE A 216 11.35 3.35 -7.47
CA ILE A 216 11.39 3.88 -8.84
C ILE A 216 11.35 5.41 -8.86
N GLY A 217 10.49 6.03 -8.05
CA GLY A 217 10.40 7.49 -7.93
C GLY A 217 11.64 8.17 -7.34
N ARG A 218 12.65 7.41 -6.91
CA ARG A 218 13.94 7.88 -6.38
C ARG A 218 15.14 7.42 -7.21
N GLY A 219 14.91 7.07 -8.46
CA GLY A 219 15.96 6.66 -9.40
C GLY A 219 16.19 5.17 -9.50
N GLY A 220 15.41 4.35 -8.80
CA GLY A 220 15.46 2.90 -8.96
C GLY A 220 15.07 2.47 -10.37
N ARG A 221 15.71 1.41 -10.88
CA ARG A 221 15.43 0.82 -12.20
C ARG A 221 14.60 -0.44 -12.02
N ALA A 222 13.55 -0.60 -12.85
CA ALA A 222 12.73 -1.80 -12.90
C ALA A 222 13.39 -2.84 -13.80
N GLU A 223 13.46 -4.08 -13.32
CA GLU A 223 13.89 -5.25 -14.08
C GLU A 223 12.78 -6.31 -14.03
N PRO A 224 12.52 -7.03 -15.15
CA PRO A 224 11.49 -8.06 -15.19
C PRO A 224 11.86 -9.24 -14.29
N VAL A 225 10.88 -9.76 -13.54
CA VAL A 225 11.01 -10.96 -12.73
C VAL A 225 9.72 -11.77 -12.85
N ALA A 226 9.83 -13.08 -12.89
CA ALA A 226 8.66 -13.95 -12.89
C ALA A 226 7.90 -13.87 -11.55
N ALA A 227 6.60 -13.63 -11.61
CA ALA A 227 5.72 -13.63 -10.44
C ALA A 227 5.36 -15.06 -10.01
N THR A 228 6.38 -15.88 -9.67
CA THR A 228 6.23 -17.31 -9.38
C THR A 228 7.05 -17.74 -8.14
N GLY A 229 6.96 -19.00 -7.76
CA GLY A 229 7.80 -19.61 -6.74
C GLY A 229 7.58 -19.01 -5.33
N GLY A 230 8.68 -18.88 -4.57
CA GLY A 230 8.68 -18.33 -3.21
C GLY A 230 8.23 -16.86 -3.15
N LEU A 231 8.67 -16.07 -4.13
CA LEU A 231 8.32 -14.66 -4.26
C LEU A 231 6.80 -14.45 -4.34
N ALA A 232 6.14 -15.18 -5.25
CA ALA A 232 4.69 -15.10 -5.42
C ALA A 232 3.93 -15.61 -4.19
N ARG A 233 4.33 -16.76 -3.62
CA ARG A 233 3.67 -17.33 -2.43
C ARG A 233 3.73 -16.38 -1.24
N LEU A 234 4.89 -15.80 -0.99
CA LEU A 234 5.07 -14.88 0.13
C LEU A 234 4.25 -13.60 -0.06
N ALA A 235 4.24 -13.04 -1.28
CA ALA A 235 3.46 -11.84 -1.59
C ALA A 235 1.94 -12.08 -1.45
N VAL A 236 1.43 -13.21 -1.95
CA VAL A 236 0.02 -13.57 -1.81
C VAL A 236 -0.36 -13.76 -0.34
N ALA A 237 0.47 -14.46 0.44
CA ALA A 237 0.24 -14.64 1.87
C ALA A 237 0.26 -13.30 2.64
N ALA A 238 1.15 -12.37 2.26
CA ALA A 238 1.22 -11.04 2.87
C ALA A 238 -0.02 -10.19 2.55
N ALA A 239 -0.50 -10.21 1.30
CA ALA A 239 -1.74 -9.52 0.92
C ALA A 239 -2.96 -10.09 1.67
N ALA A 240 -3.03 -11.41 1.81
CA ALA A 240 -4.09 -12.08 2.58
C ALA A 240 -4.05 -11.73 4.07
N ALA A 241 -2.86 -11.63 4.68
CA ALA A 241 -2.68 -11.29 6.09
C ALA A 241 -3.29 -9.93 6.46
N VAL A 242 -3.24 -8.97 5.55
CA VAL A 242 -3.87 -7.64 5.74
C VAL A 242 -5.30 -7.57 5.23
N GLY A 243 -5.77 -8.59 4.52
CA GLY A 243 -7.12 -8.65 3.93
C GLY A 243 -7.28 -7.81 2.67
N ALA A 244 -6.21 -7.63 1.89
CA ALA A 244 -6.26 -6.81 0.68
C ALA A 244 -6.72 -7.61 -0.54
N ASP A 245 -7.72 -7.10 -1.29
CA ASP A 245 -8.15 -7.64 -2.59
C ASP A 245 -7.06 -7.46 -3.65
N HIS A 246 -6.32 -6.36 -3.60
CA HIS A 246 -5.14 -6.13 -4.41
C HIS A 246 -4.06 -5.39 -3.60
N ALA A 247 -2.82 -5.69 -3.87
CA ALA A 247 -1.70 -5.06 -3.19
C ALA A 247 -0.42 -5.04 -4.03
N GLY A 248 0.42 -4.04 -3.76
CA GLY A 248 1.82 -4.06 -4.12
C GLY A 248 2.63 -4.48 -2.90
N VAL A 249 3.19 -5.67 -2.92
CA VAL A 249 3.99 -6.21 -1.81
C VAL A 249 5.47 -5.98 -2.11
N ASP A 250 6.17 -5.35 -1.18
CA ASP A 250 7.60 -5.13 -1.25
C ASP A 250 8.32 -6.21 -0.44
N LEU A 251 9.24 -6.92 -1.10
CA LEU A 251 10.04 -7.97 -0.50
C LEU A 251 11.52 -7.68 -0.68
N ILE A 252 12.31 -8.11 0.29
CA ILE A 252 13.77 -8.08 0.21
C ILE A 252 14.33 -9.49 0.40
N GLU A 253 15.41 -9.79 -0.29
CA GLU A 253 16.18 -11.01 -0.09
C GLU A 253 17.44 -10.65 0.68
N ASP A 254 17.69 -11.33 1.80
CA ASP A 254 18.90 -11.14 2.57
C ASP A 254 20.09 -11.91 1.96
N ARG A 255 21.26 -11.81 2.60
CA ARG A 255 22.50 -12.45 2.13
C ARG A 255 22.44 -13.98 2.12
N ASP A 256 21.53 -14.57 2.90
CA ASP A 256 21.33 -16.02 2.99
C ASP A 256 20.26 -16.51 2.00
N GLY A 257 19.73 -15.61 1.15
CA GLY A 257 18.70 -15.92 0.17
C GLY A 257 17.29 -16.01 0.76
N VAL A 258 17.07 -15.52 1.99
CA VAL A 258 15.76 -15.55 2.64
C VAL A 258 14.96 -14.33 2.25
N LEU A 259 13.79 -14.57 1.64
CA LEU A 259 12.83 -13.51 1.29
C LEU A 259 12.07 -13.05 2.54
N GLN A 260 11.98 -11.73 2.71
CA GLN A 260 11.28 -11.09 3.82
C GLN A 260 10.34 -10.00 3.28
N VAL A 261 9.16 -9.85 3.90
CA VAL A 261 8.20 -8.80 3.53
C VAL A 261 8.59 -7.49 4.21
N LEU A 262 8.80 -6.43 3.43
CA LEU A 262 9.10 -5.10 3.93
C LEU A 262 7.84 -4.25 4.15
N GLU A 263 6.87 -4.36 3.24
CA GLU A 263 5.67 -3.51 3.21
C GLU A 263 4.57 -4.13 2.34
N VAL A 264 3.31 -3.88 2.69
CA VAL A 264 2.14 -4.18 1.86
C VAL A 264 1.39 -2.88 1.57
N ASN A 265 1.25 -2.54 0.29
CA ASN A 265 0.59 -1.32 -0.16
C ASN A 265 -0.77 -1.63 -0.76
N SER A 266 -1.86 -1.17 -0.15
CA SER A 266 -3.24 -1.37 -0.61
C SER A 266 -3.66 -0.46 -1.76
N MET A 267 -2.91 0.59 -2.05
CA MET A 267 -3.16 1.53 -3.15
C MET A 267 -1.89 1.70 -4.00
N PRO A 268 -1.35 0.61 -4.56
CA PRO A 268 -0.04 0.62 -5.19
C PRO A 268 -0.01 1.43 -6.48
N ALA A 269 1.13 2.08 -6.75
CA ALA A 269 1.46 2.55 -8.08
C ALA A 269 2.11 1.40 -8.86
N TRP A 270 1.73 1.23 -10.14
CA TRP A 270 2.24 0.14 -10.98
C TRP A 270 2.80 0.60 -12.32
N GLN A 271 2.91 1.90 -12.57
CA GLN A 271 3.42 2.42 -13.85
C GLN A 271 4.83 1.86 -14.16
N GLY A 272 5.74 1.86 -13.18
CA GLY A 272 7.08 1.28 -13.36
C GLY A 272 7.04 -0.23 -13.57
N LEU A 273 6.18 -0.95 -12.86
CA LEU A 273 6.01 -2.39 -13.05
C LEU A 273 5.45 -2.72 -14.44
N GLN A 274 4.52 -1.91 -14.95
CA GLN A 274 3.92 -2.10 -16.28
C GLN A 274 4.95 -2.01 -17.41
N THR A 275 6.10 -1.36 -17.21
CA THR A 275 7.15 -1.28 -18.26
C THR A 275 7.93 -2.58 -18.43
N VAL A 276 7.83 -3.51 -17.48
CA VAL A 276 8.62 -4.75 -17.43
C VAL A 276 7.77 -6.01 -17.32
N THR A 277 6.46 -5.90 -17.53
CA THR A 277 5.52 -7.04 -17.57
C THR A 277 4.61 -6.94 -18.78
N SER A 278 4.24 -8.10 -19.35
CA SER A 278 3.22 -8.21 -20.40
C SER A 278 1.79 -8.24 -19.85
N GLU A 279 1.63 -8.46 -18.53
CA GLU A 279 0.32 -8.49 -17.89
C GLU A 279 -0.30 -7.08 -17.84
N ASP A 280 -1.54 -6.94 -18.31
CA ASP A 280 -2.31 -5.70 -18.17
C ASP A 280 -2.89 -5.63 -16.73
N ILE A 281 -2.16 -4.96 -15.84
CA ILE A 281 -2.55 -4.84 -14.43
C ILE A 281 -3.89 -4.15 -14.28
N ALA A 282 -4.21 -3.16 -15.12
CA ALA A 282 -5.50 -2.50 -15.09
C ALA A 282 -6.65 -3.44 -15.51
N ALA A 283 -6.40 -4.34 -16.46
CA ALA A 283 -7.37 -5.36 -16.83
C ALA A 283 -7.60 -6.39 -15.71
N CYS A 284 -6.56 -6.74 -14.94
CA CYS A 284 -6.72 -7.59 -13.76
C CYS A 284 -7.61 -6.94 -12.70
N LEU A 285 -7.43 -5.64 -12.44
CA LEU A 285 -8.28 -4.88 -11.51
C LEU A 285 -9.72 -4.71 -12.03
N ALA A 286 -9.90 -4.48 -13.34
CA ALA A 286 -11.23 -4.41 -13.94
C ALA A 286 -11.99 -5.73 -13.85
N ARG A 287 -11.30 -6.87 -14.01
CA ARG A 287 -11.87 -8.21 -13.84
C ARG A 287 -12.31 -8.44 -12.38
N LEU A 288 -11.45 -8.14 -11.40
CA LEU A 288 -11.80 -8.20 -9.99
C LEU A 288 -13.09 -7.42 -9.68
N LEU A 289 -13.21 -6.18 -10.20
CA LEU A 289 -14.40 -5.35 -10.00
C LEU A 289 -15.64 -5.96 -10.67
N ALA A 290 -15.51 -6.51 -11.89
CA ALA A 290 -16.61 -7.19 -12.56
C ALA A 290 -17.10 -8.43 -11.77
N GLU A 291 -16.18 -9.20 -11.20
CA GLU A 291 -16.50 -10.34 -10.34
C GLU A 291 -17.19 -9.92 -9.04
N ARG A 292 -16.75 -8.85 -8.39
CA ARG A 292 -17.43 -8.29 -7.21
C ARG A 292 -18.83 -7.78 -7.53
N LEU A 293 -19.02 -7.15 -8.70
CA LEU A 293 -20.34 -6.68 -9.16
C LEU A 293 -21.27 -7.81 -9.54
N ALA A 294 -20.77 -8.93 -9.99
CA ALA A 294 -21.58 -10.11 -10.32
C ALA A 294 -21.99 -10.92 -9.08
N ALA A 295 -21.25 -10.77 -7.97
CA ALA A 295 -21.52 -11.45 -6.69
C ALA A 295 -22.38 -10.64 -5.73
N ALA A 296 -22.60 -9.34 -5.98
CA ALA A 296 -23.42 -8.42 -5.20
C ALA A 296 -24.86 -8.38 -5.72
#